data_092f7edfd64a4e57ba7cfb8aaa812510
#
_entry.id   092f7edfd64a4e57ba7cfb8aaa812510
#
_cell.length_a   1.000
_cell.length_b   1.000
_cell.length_c   1.000
_cell.angle_alpha   90.00
_cell.angle_beta   90.00
_cell.angle_gamma   90.00
#
_symmetry.space_group_name_H-M   'P 1'
#
loop_
_entity.id
_entity.type
_entity.pdbx_description
1 polymer ?
#
loop_
_entity_poly.entity_id
_entity_poly.type
_entity_poly.pdbx_seq_one_letter_code
_entity_poly.pdbx_strand_id
1 'polypeptide(L)'
;MKKWLIGFMAIVGIGSAALSVQASIFDKPLYDTGKPVADRPMAFVDFKELAGAHPAPDLAFKGLDGKTHKLSDFRGNLLIVDMWATWCSPCQRTIPLILDLQKSLKKDKAAKVKFVSVSVDETEEDVRDFIEDNHLQAYDTWLDPKKTILQVIPSDVVPTAFFFDGRGNLVGFVRGYVDWTGMGVEDFLKRLGDKYADPSGIKPRVKPPVLLTSSSP
;
A
#
# COMPACT_ATOMS: atom_id res chain seq x y z
N MET A 1 -29.94 -46.18 -54.29
CA MET A 1 -29.07 -45.00 -54.40
C MET A 1 -29.65 -43.90 -53.52
N LYS A 2 -29.17 -43.75 -52.28
CA LYS A 2 -29.58 -42.70 -51.34
C LYS A 2 -28.35 -41.86 -50.99
N LYS A 3 -28.32 -40.61 -51.48
CA LYS A 3 -27.29 -39.62 -51.19
C LYS A 3 -27.56 -39.06 -49.80
N TRP A 4 -26.63 -39.18 -48.86
CA TRP A 4 -26.63 -38.51 -47.57
C TRP A 4 -25.87 -37.19 -47.71
N LEU A 5 -26.57 -36.10 -47.49
CA LEU A 5 -26.00 -34.77 -47.35
C LEU A 5 -25.60 -34.58 -45.87
N ILE A 6 -24.30 -34.49 -45.63
CA ILE A 6 -23.73 -34.16 -44.30
C ILE A 6 -23.69 -32.63 -44.26
N GLY A 7 -24.54 -32.05 -43.41
CA GLY A 7 -24.52 -30.64 -43.11
C GLY A 7 -23.36 -30.31 -42.17
N PHE A 8 -22.41 -29.52 -42.61
CA PHE A 8 -21.38 -28.93 -41.79
C PHE A 8 -21.98 -27.80 -40.97
N MET A 9 -22.13 -27.99 -39.67
CA MET A 9 -22.51 -26.96 -38.71
C MET A 9 -21.26 -26.27 -38.23
N ALA A 10 -20.97 -25.09 -38.75
CA ALA A 10 -19.85 -24.26 -38.29
C ALA A 10 -20.21 -23.68 -36.91
N ILE A 11 -19.58 -24.19 -35.88
CA ILE A 11 -19.63 -23.59 -34.55
C ILE A 11 -18.69 -22.39 -34.56
N VAL A 12 -19.25 -21.19 -34.66
CA VAL A 12 -18.52 -19.96 -34.42
C VAL A 12 -18.35 -19.82 -32.91
N GLY A 13 -17.19 -20.26 -32.40
CA GLY A 13 -16.78 -20.03 -31.04
C GLY A 13 -16.41 -18.56 -30.86
N ILE A 14 -17.32 -17.79 -30.25
CA ILE A 14 -16.98 -16.46 -29.75
C ILE A 14 -16.13 -16.64 -28.50
N GLY A 15 -14.83 -16.73 -28.68
CA GLY A 15 -13.86 -16.66 -27.61
C GLY A 15 -13.83 -15.25 -27.05
N SER A 16 -14.56 -15.01 -25.96
CA SER A 16 -14.32 -13.84 -25.11
C SER A 16 -12.94 -13.94 -24.53
N ALA A 17 -11.95 -13.38 -25.21
CA ALA A 17 -10.65 -13.07 -24.61
C ALA A 17 -10.88 -11.95 -23.61
N ALA A 18 -11.14 -12.31 -22.35
CA ALA A 18 -10.95 -11.40 -21.22
C ALA A 18 -9.46 -11.08 -21.17
N LEU A 19 -9.07 -10.00 -21.82
CA LEU A 19 -7.78 -9.35 -21.61
C LEU A 19 -7.77 -8.86 -20.15
N SER A 20 -7.26 -9.69 -19.24
CA SER A 20 -6.84 -9.25 -17.93
C SER A 20 -5.64 -8.33 -18.12
N VAL A 21 -5.91 -7.04 -18.24
CA VAL A 21 -4.89 -6.00 -18.12
C VAL A 21 -4.47 -6.01 -16.65
N GLN A 22 -3.56 -6.89 -16.31
CA GLN A 22 -2.76 -6.72 -15.09
C GLN A 22 -1.80 -5.57 -15.39
N ALA A 23 -2.26 -4.34 -15.16
CA ALA A 23 -1.37 -3.20 -15.13
C ALA A 23 -0.36 -3.48 -14.01
N SER A 24 0.88 -3.75 -14.40
CA SER A 24 1.98 -3.82 -13.44
C SER A 24 2.07 -2.46 -12.77
N ILE A 25 2.02 -2.42 -11.44
CA ILE A 25 2.23 -1.17 -10.67
C ILE A 25 3.59 -0.53 -10.97
N PHE A 26 4.51 -1.25 -11.62
CA PHE A 26 5.78 -0.75 -12.12
C PHE A 26 5.71 -0.19 -13.55
N ASP A 27 4.52 -0.19 -14.17
CA ASP A 27 4.30 0.57 -15.39
C ASP A 27 4.49 2.06 -15.10
N LYS A 28 4.61 2.85 -16.12
CA LYS A 28 4.96 4.26 -16.11
C LYS A 28 4.50 5.03 -14.87
N PRO A 29 5.43 5.63 -14.07
CA PRO A 29 5.07 6.39 -12.89
C PRO A 29 4.21 7.61 -13.27
N LEU A 30 3.29 8.00 -12.38
CA LEU A 30 2.37 9.11 -12.58
C LEU A 30 3.10 10.46 -12.55
N TYR A 31 4.09 10.60 -11.67
CA TYR A 31 4.94 11.78 -11.55
C TYR A 31 6.32 11.41 -11.01
N ASP A 32 7.29 12.31 -11.22
CA ASP A 32 8.66 12.17 -10.69
C ASP A 32 8.67 12.68 -9.24
N THR A 33 9.14 11.85 -8.30
CA THR A 33 9.21 12.23 -6.88
C THR A 33 10.35 13.21 -6.58
N GLY A 34 11.21 13.49 -7.55
CA GLY A 34 12.34 14.38 -7.40
C GLY A 34 13.48 13.77 -6.56
N LYS A 35 14.29 14.64 -5.94
CA LYS A 35 15.39 14.19 -5.09
C LYS A 35 14.85 13.49 -3.83
N PRO A 36 15.47 12.40 -3.39
CA PRO A 36 15.13 11.76 -2.13
C PRO A 36 15.23 12.73 -0.95
N VAL A 37 14.43 12.48 0.10
CA VAL A 37 14.50 13.23 1.36
C VAL A 37 15.89 13.03 1.98
N ALA A 38 16.56 14.15 2.31
CA ALA A 38 17.87 14.14 2.91
C ALA A 38 17.88 13.64 4.37
N ASP A 39 19.08 13.45 4.91
CA ASP A 39 19.31 13.09 6.33
C ASP A 39 18.51 11.86 6.76
N ARG A 40 18.60 10.80 5.97
CA ARG A 40 17.97 9.50 6.27
C ARG A 40 18.61 8.90 7.51
N PRO A 41 17.81 8.57 8.57
CA PRO A 41 18.34 7.93 9.77
C PRO A 41 18.80 6.48 9.49
N MET A 42 19.67 5.95 10.33
CA MET A 42 20.21 4.60 10.19
C MET A 42 19.10 3.53 10.21
N ALA A 43 18.02 3.73 10.98
CA ALA A 43 16.88 2.82 11.00
C ALA A 43 16.17 2.69 9.64
N PHE A 44 16.39 3.63 8.72
CA PHE A 44 15.82 3.67 7.38
C PHE A 44 16.84 3.43 6.27
N VAL A 45 18.01 2.84 6.58
CA VAL A 45 19.07 2.59 5.57
C VAL A 45 18.54 1.81 4.37
N ASP A 46 17.65 0.87 4.59
CA ASP A 46 17.04 0.03 3.54
C ASP A 46 15.76 0.62 2.93
N PHE A 47 15.33 1.80 3.37
CA PHE A 47 14.17 2.47 2.77
C PHE A 47 14.44 2.81 1.30
N LYS A 48 13.53 2.40 0.44
CA LYS A 48 13.54 2.70 -1.00
C LYS A 48 12.52 3.79 -1.29
N GLU A 49 12.99 5.03 -1.36
CA GLU A 49 12.19 6.12 -1.91
C GLU A 49 12.19 5.98 -3.44
N LEU A 50 11.02 5.83 -4.04
CA LEU A 50 10.88 5.56 -5.47
C LEU A 50 11.12 6.86 -6.27
N ALA A 51 11.83 6.77 -7.39
CA ALA A 51 12.07 7.92 -8.28
C ALA A 51 10.80 8.43 -8.97
N GLY A 52 9.73 7.65 -8.93
CA GLY A 52 8.41 8.02 -9.43
C GLY A 52 7.31 7.46 -8.57
N ALA A 53 6.20 8.19 -8.45
CA ALA A 53 5.01 7.72 -7.76
C ALA A 53 4.22 6.75 -8.64
N HIS A 54 3.87 5.60 -8.13
CA HIS A 54 3.16 4.56 -8.85
C HIS A 54 1.71 4.47 -8.38
N PRO A 55 0.75 4.30 -9.32
CA PRO A 55 -0.64 4.11 -8.93
C PRO A 55 -0.78 2.86 -8.08
N ALA A 56 -1.57 2.94 -7.01
CA ALA A 56 -1.92 1.79 -6.19
C ALA A 56 -3.44 1.63 -6.16
N PRO A 57 -3.96 0.39 -6.11
CA PRO A 57 -5.38 0.16 -5.93
C PRO A 57 -5.85 0.73 -4.58
N ASP A 58 -7.10 1.19 -4.52
CA ASP A 58 -7.71 1.62 -3.26
C ASP A 58 -8.11 0.39 -2.44
N LEU A 59 -7.12 -0.19 -1.75
CA LEU A 59 -7.31 -1.39 -0.95
C LEU A 59 -8.24 -1.11 0.23
N ALA A 60 -9.07 -2.10 0.56
CA ALA A 60 -9.98 -2.06 1.68
C ALA A 60 -9.69 -3.23 2.64
N PHE A 61 -9.60 -2.95 3.92
CA PHE A 61 -9.27 -3.88 4.98
C PHE A 61 -10.36 -3.87 6.05
N LYS A 62 -10.57 -5.00 6.73
CA LYS A 62 -11.46 -5.08 7.88
C LYS A 62 -10.69 -4.75 9.16
N GLY A 63 -11.16 -3.78 9.95
CA GLY A 63 -10.62 -3.53 11.28
C GLY A 63 -11.12 -4.56 12.31
N LEU A 64 -10.40 -4.68 13.41
CA LEU A 64 -10.86 -5.49 14.55
C LEU A 64 -12.14 -4.94 15.19
N ASP A 65 -12.49 -3.68 14.92
CA ASP A 65 -13.77 -3.05 15.28
C ASP A 65 -14.93 -3.47 14.37
N GLY A 66 -14.67 -4.34 13.38
CA GLY A 66 -15.63 -4.84 12.41
C GLY A 66 -15.91 -3.90 11.24
N LYS A 67 -15.34 -2.69 11.21
CA LYS A 67 -15.53 -1.73 10.12
C LYS A 67 -14.58 -1.99 8.97
N THR A 68 -14.95 -1.49 7.80
CA THR A 68 -14.09 -1.47 6.62
C THR A 68 -13.37 -0.13 6.53
N HIS A 69 -12.05 -0.18 6.40
CA HIS A 69 -11.16 0.96 6.21
C HIS A 69 -10.51 0.88 4.84
N LYS A 70 -10.28 2.02 4.21
CA LYS A 70 -9.66 2.11 2.89
C LYS A 70 -8.41 2.99 2.94
N LEU A 71 -7.48 2.75 2.01
CA LEU A 71 -6.32 3.65 1.87
C LEU A 71 -6.76 5.08 1.56
N SER A 72 -7.86 5.25 0.82
CA SER A 72 -8.44 6.55 0.48
C SER A 72 -8.96 7.36 1.68
N ASP A 73 -9.20 6.74 2.83
CA ASP A 73 -9.63 7.44 4.05
C ASP A 73 -8.54 8.38 4.60
N PHE A 74 -7.30 8.20 4.16
CA PHE A 74 -6.12 8.97 4.61
C PHE A 74 -5.62 10.01 3.61
N ARG A 75 -6.40 10.31 2.57
CA ARG A 75 -6.01 11.32 1.58
C ARG A 75 -5.60 12.65 2.23
N GLY A 76 -4.62 13.32 1.63
CA GLY A 76 -4.02 14.52 2.19
C GLY A 76 -2.97 14.29 3.27
N ASN A 77 -2.59 13.00 3.51
CA ASN A 77 -1.50 12.63 4.41
C ASN A 77 -0.54 11.67 3.70
N LEU A 78 0.72 11.65 4.11
CA LEU A 78 1.58 10.49 3.88
C LEU A 78 1.02 9.33 4.72
N LEU A 79 0.62 8.26 4.07
CA LEU A 79 0.15 7.05 4.75
C LEU A 79 1.25 6.00 4.76
N ILE A 80 1.59 5.48 5.93
CA ILE A 80 2.48 4.35 6.13
C ILE A 80 1.62 3.14 6.49
N VAL A 81 1.75 2.07 5.71
CA VAL A 81 1.05 0.80 5.95
C VAL A 81 2.09 -0.25 6.29
N ASP A 82 2.14 -0.65 7.55
CA ASP A 82 3.04 -1.71 8.03
C ASP A 82 2.36 -3.07 7.96
N MET A 83 2.92 -3.96 7.17
CA MET A 83 2.44 -5.32 7.00
C MET A 83 3.13 -6.24 7.98
N TRP A 84 2.36 -6.96 8.81
CA TRP A 84 2.86 -7.82 9.87
C TRP A 84 2.08 -9.13 9.99
N ALA A 85 2.53 -10.03 10.87
CA ALA A 85 1.78 -11.23 11.24
C ALA A 85 2.13 -11.68 12.67
N THR A 86 1.23 -12.44 13.29
CA THR A 86 1.41 -12.98 14.66
C THR A 86 2.60 -13.92 14.78
N TRP A 87 2.88 -14.71 13.75
CA TRP A 87 4.00 -15.66 13.67
C TRP A 87 5.34 -15.00 13.32
N CYS A 88 5.36 -13.70 13.06
CA CYS A 88 6.54 -12.96 12.63
C CYS A 88 7.28 -12.36 13.84
N SER A 89 8.31 -13.03 14.36
CA SER A 89 9.09 -12.53 15.51
C SER A 89 9.71 -11.15 15.31
N PRO A 90 10.25 -10.75 14.14
CA PRO A 90 10.68 -9.37 13.94
C PRO A 90 9.52 -8.37 14.05
N CYS A 91 8.31 -8.71 13.55
CA CYS A 91 7.13 -7.86 13.64
C CYS A 91 6.71 -7.63 15.09
N GLN A 92 6.67 -8.68 15.91
CA GLN A 92 6.33 -8.59 17.33
C GLN A 92 7.22 -7.57 18.07
N ARG A 93 8.52 -7.52 17.74
CA ARG A 93 9.46 -6.56 18.32
C ARG A 93 9.23 -5.12 17.88
N THR A 94 8.61 -4.89 16.73
CA THR A 94 8.31 -3.54 16.24
C THR A 94 7.02 -2.96 16.82
N ILE A 95 6.08 -3.78 17.31
CA ILE A 95 4.77 -3.32 17.83
C ILE A 95 4.91 -2.24 18.91
N PRO A 96 5.70 -2.40 19.97
CA PRO A 96 5.84 -1.35 20.99
C PRO A 96 6.44 -0.07 20.40
N LEU A 97 7.39 -0.17 19.47
CA LEU A 97 8.00 0.98 18.80
C LEU A 97 6.99 1.73 17.93
N ILE A 98 6.11 0.99 17.24
CA ILE A 98 5.01 1.55 16.45
C ILE A 98 4.01 2.28 17.35
N LEU A 99 3.64 1.69 18.48
CA LEU A 99 2.74 2.32 19.45
C LEU A 99 3.30 3.65 19.98
N ASP A 100 4.60 3.70 20.28
CA ASP A 100 5.24 4.92 20.75
C ASP A 100 5.35 5.98 19.65
N LEU A 101 5.70 5.59 18.43
CA LEU A 101 5.68 6.48 17.26
C LEU A 101 4.26 7.04 17.02
N GLN A 102 3.23 6.20 17.03
CA GLN A 102 1.84 6.63 16.84
C GLN A 102 1.40 7.63 17.91
N LYS A 103 1.81 7.43 19.18
CA LYS A 103 1.54 8.39 20.26
C LYS A 103 2.20 9.74 20.01
N SER A 104 3.45 9.74 19.53
CA SER A 104 4.18 10.96 19.21
C SER A 104 3.52 11.70 18.03
N LEU A 105 3.25 11.01 16.92
CA LEU A 105 2.60 11.60 15.76
C LEU A 105 1.18 12.15 16.06
N LYS A 106 0.43 11.52 16.97
CA LYS A 106 -0.89 12.01 17.40
C LYS A 106 -0.82 13.31 18.20
N LYS A 107 0.29 13.54 18.93
CA LYS A 107 0.51 14.80 19.70
C LYS A 107 0.87 15.95 18.77
N ASP A 108 1.56 15.69 17.69
CA ASP A 108 1.95 16.69 16.71
C ASP A 108 0.84 16.87 15.66
N LYS A 109 -0.03 17.86 15.89
CA LYS A 109 -1.15 18.18 14.98
C LYS A 109 -0.70 18.64 13.59
N ALA A 110 0.54 19.07 13.45
CA ALA A 110 1.12 19.49 12.17
C ALA A 110 1.69 18.30 11.37
N ALA A 111 1.88 17.14 12.00
CA ALA A 111 2.37 15.95 11.33
C ALA A 111 1.36 15.45 10.29
N LYS A 112 1.77 15.53 9.03
CA LYS A 112 0.99 15.03 7.87
C LYS A 112 1.29 13.57 7.59
N VAL A 113 1.43 12.77 8.64
CA VAL A 113 1.78 11.35 8.59
C VAL A 113 0.71 10.54 9.31
N LYS A 114 0.25 9.49 8.67
CA LYS A 114 -0.63 8.49 9.25
C LYS A 114 0.05 7.13 9.17
N PHE A 115 -0.09 6.36 10.23
CA PHE A 115 0.50 5.04 10.34
C PHE A 115 -0.59 4.03 10.69
N VAL A 116 -0.72 2.99 9.88
CA VAL A 116 -1.64 1.88 10.10
C VAL A 116 -0.89 0.56 9.99
N SER A 117 -1.34 -0.42 10.74
CA SER A 117 -0.80 -1.78 10.70
C SER A 117 -1.82 -2.71 10.06
N VAL A 118 -1.36 -3.64 9.21
CA VAL A 118 -2.21 -4.61 8.52
C VAL A 118 -1.65 -6.00 8.74
N SER A 119 -2.42 -6.86 9.41
CA SER A 119 -2.08 -8.26 9.58
C SER A 119 -2.36 -9.04 8.30
N VAL A 120 -1.43 -9.93 7.93
CA VAL A 120 -1.57 -10.90 6.86
C VAL A 120 -1.77 -12.34 7.38
N ASP A 121 -2.18 -12.47 8.64
CA ASP A 121 -2.63 -13.74 9.20
C ASP A 121 -3.85 -14.26 8.45
N GLU A 122 -4.02 -15.57 8.43
CA GLU A 122 -5.11 -16.21 7.69
C GLU A 122 -6.47 -16.04 8.38
N THR A 123 -6.47 -15.91 9.69
CA THR A 123 -7.70 -15.77 10.49
C THR A 123 -7.70 -14.52 11.37
N GLU A 124 -8.88 -13.99 11.64
CA GLU A 124 -9.07 -12.90 12.59
C GLU A 124 -8.84 -13.39 14.05
N GLU A 125 -9.13 -14.66 14.32
CA GLU A 125 -8.98 -15.27 15.62
C GLU A 125 -7.52 -15.24 16.06
N ASP A 126 -6.58 -15.68 15.21
CA ASP A 126 -5.15 -15.66 15.52
C ASP A 126 -4.67 -14.25 15.94
N VAL A 127 -5.18 -13.22 15.27
CA VAL A 127 -4.82 -11.82 15.58
C VAL A 127 -5.41 -11.37 16.90
N ARG A 128 -6.67 -11.72 17.19
CA ARG A 128 -7.34 -11.37 18.45
C ARG A 128 -6.68 -12.04 19.64
N ASP A 129 -6.42 -13.34 19.54
CA ASP A 129 -5.76 -14.12 20.59
C ASP A 129 -4.37 -13.55 20.86
N PHE A 130 -3.59 -13.26 19.81
CA PHE A 130 -2.28 -12.64 19.96
C PHE A 130 -2.35 -11.28 20.69
N ILE A 131 -3.33 -10.42 20.35
CA ILE A 131 -3.52 -9.12 21.00
C ILE A 131 -3.90 -9.29 22.48
N GLU A 132 -4.77 -10.24 22.80
CA GLU A 132 -5.21 -10.52 24.17
C GLU A 132 -4.06 -11.07 25.01
N ASP A 133 -3.38 -12.11 24.54
CA ASP A 133 -2.28 -12.78 25.21
C ASP A 133 -1.10 -11.85 25.51
N ASN A 134 -0.85 -10.87 24.62
CA ASN A 134 0.26 -9.93 24.77
C ASN A 134 -0.17 -8.56 25.35
N HIS A 135 -1.41 -8.40 25.79
CA HIS A 135 -1.95 -7.16 26.36
C HIS A 135 -1.82 -5.94 25.43
N LEU A 136 -2.06 -6.14 24.14
CA LEU A 136 -1.88 -5.15 23.07
C LEU A 136 -3.17 -4.45 22.65
N GLN A 137 -4.16 -4.26 23.53
CA GLN A 137 -5.47 -3.67 23.21
C GLN A 137 -5.37 -2.26 22.59
N ALA A 138 -4.25 -1.56 22.80
CA ALA A 138 -3.99 -0.25 22.18
C ALA A 138 -3.44 -0.35 20.75
N TYR A 139 -3.09 -1.55 20.28
CA TYR A 139 -2.57 -1.77 18.93
C TYR A 139 -3.71 -1.93 17.95
N ASP A 140 -4.03 -0.83 17.26
CA ASP A 140 -5.04 -0.84 16.19
C ASP A 140 -4.42 -1.46 14.94
N THR A 141 -4.99 -2.58 14.50
CA THR A 141 -4.56 -3.29 13.30
C THR A 141 -5.75 -3.72 12.46
N TRP A 142 -5.55 -3.76 11.16
CA TRP A 142 -6.52 -4.24 10.20
C TRP A 142 -6.13 -5.62 9.68
N LEU A 143 -7.03 -6.29 8.99
CA LEU A 143 -6.92 -7.66 8.57
C LEU A 143 -6.91 -7.74 7.04
N ASP A 144 -5.91 -8.43 6.49
CA ASP A 144 -5.78 -8.76 5.08
C ASP A 144 -5.47 -10.25 4.85
N PRO A 145 -6.38 -11.18 5.24
CA PRO A 145 -6.14 -12.62 5.12
C PRO A 145 -5.93 -13.08 3.68
N LYS A 146 -6.34 -12.28 2.70
CA LYS A 146 -6.14 -12.55 1.27
C LYS A 146 -4.83 -11.98 0.74
N LYS A 147 -4.06 -11.28 1.60
CA LYS A 147 -2.79 -10.63 1.24
C LYS A 147 -2.93 -9.70 0.03
N THR A 148 -4.03 -8.95 -0.02
CA THR A 148 -4.35 -8.04 -1.14
C THR A 148 -3.34 -6.90 -1.27
N ILE A 149 -2.70 -6.52 -0.16
CA ILE A 149 -1.64 -5.51 -0.13
C ILE A 149 -0.42 -5.93 -1.00
N LEU A 150 -0.20 -7.22 -1.18
CA LEU A 150 0.87 -7.73 -2.05
C LEU A 150 0.63 -7.46 -3.54
N GLN A 151 -0.59 -7.01 -3.91
CA GLN A 151 -0.88 -6.52 -5.26
C GLN A 151 -0.20 -5.16 -5.51
N VAL A 152 0.13 -4.41 -4.46
CA VAL A 152 0.83 -3.12 -4.56
C VAL A 152 2.31 -3.34 -4.88
N ILE A 153 2.97 -4.14 -4.08
CA ILE A 153 4.33 -4.62 -4.35
C ILE A 153 4.38 -6.09 -3.92
N PRO A 154 4.69 -7.02 -4.82
CA PRO A 154 4.94 -8.40 -4.44
C PRO A 154 6.07 -8.47 -3.40
N SER A 155 5.75 -8.90 -2.19
CA SER A 155 6.69 -9.09 -1.11
C SER A 155 6.34 -10.37 -0.38
N ASP A 156 7.32 -11.25 -0.24
CA ASP A 156 7.26 -12.46 0.55
C ASP A 156 7.80 -12.27 1.98
N VAL A 157 8.12 -11.03 2.34
CA VAL A 157 8.77 -10.66 3.58
C VAL A 157 7.85 -9.81 4.46
N VAL A 158 7.69 -10.22 5.71
CA VAL A 158 7.14 -9.42 6.81
C VAL A 158 8.23 -9.22 7.89
N PRO A 159 8.33 -8.04 8.50
CA PRO A 159 7.56 -6.84 8.23
C PRO A 159 7.96 -6.16 6.93
N THR A 160 7.01 -5.51 6.29
CA THR A 160 7.25 -4.59 5.17
C THR A 160 6.35 -3.38 5.33
N ALA A 161 6.91 -2.17 5.27
CA ALA A 161 6.13 -0.95 5.33
C ALA A 161 6.09 -0.27 3.96
N PHE A 162 4.88 0.09 3.52
CA PHE A 162 4.60 0.78 2.27
C PHE A 162 4.26 2.25 2.57
N PHE A 163 4.72 3.16 1.71
CA PHE A 163 4.53 4.58 1.86
C PHE A 163 3.70 5.11 0.68
N PHE A 164 2.53 5.67 1.00
CA PHE A 164 1.61 6.22 0.00
C PHE A 164 1.50 7.73 0.17
N ASP A 165 1.51 8.47 -0.95
CA ASP A 165 1.30 9.91 -0.95
C ASP A 165 -0.15 10.27 -0.60
N GLY A 166 -0.44 11.57 -0.43
CA GLY A 166 -1.78 12.06 -0.11
C GLY A 166 -2.83 11.84 -1.21
N ARG A 167 -2.45 11.27 -2.35
CA ARG A 167 -3.36 10.82 -3.41
C ARG A 167 -3.50 9.30 -3.47
N GLY A 168 -2.79 8.58 -2.58
CA GLY A 168 -2.81 7.12 -2.51
C GLY A 168 -1.87 6.43 -3.50
N ASN A 169 -0.88 7.13 -4.04
CA ASN A 169 0.12 6.53 -4.90
C ASN A 169 1.31 6.02 -4.08
N LEU A 170 1.87 4.89 -4.45
CA LEU A 170 3.06 4.36 -3.81
C LEU A 170 4.29 5.21 -4.14
N VAL A 171 4.98 5.68 -3.10
CA VAL A 171 6.19 6.52 -3.22
C VAL A 171 7.43 5.92 -2.56
N GLY A 172 7.28 4.85 -1.80
CA GLY A 172 8.41 4.17 -1.18
C GLY A 172 8.00 2.93 -0.40
N PHE A 173 8.99 2.18 0.04
CA PHE A 173 8.81 1.02 0.92
C PHE A 173 10.10 0.71 1.68
N VAL A 174 9.96 -0.01 2.78
CA VAL A 174 11.07 -0.62 3.52
C VAL A 174 10.71 -2.06 3.88
N ARG A 175 11.65 -2.98 3.69
CA ARG A 175 11.49 -4.40 4.03
C ARG A 175 12.32 -4.74 5.25
N GLY A 176 11.79 -5.60 6.10
CA GLY A 176 12.46 -6.04 7.32
C GLY A 176 12.22 -5.14 8.51
N TYR A 177 12.91 -5.45 9.59
CA TYR A 177 12.82 -4.73 10.86
C TYR A 177 13.21 -3.25 10.72
N VAL A 178 12.38 -2.38 11.30
CA VAL A 178 12.67 -0.95 11.45
C VAL A 178 12.59 -0.56 12.92
N ASP A 179 13.61 0.11 13.44
CA ASP A 179 13.51 0.80 14.73
C ASP A 179 12.74 2.11 14.55
N TRP A 180 11.41 2.03 14.71
CA TRP A 180 10.49 3.17 14.52
C TRP A 180 10.69 4.32 15.50
N THR A 181 11.43 4.09 16.62
CA THR A 181 11.77 5.10 17.63
C THR A 181 13.24 5.54 17.56
N GLY A 182 13.97 5.03 16.59
CA GLY A 182 15.38 5.36 16.37
C GLY A 182 15.62 6.85 16.18
N MET A 183 16.82 7.29 16.51
CA MET A 183 17.20 8.70 16.43
C MET A 183 16.93 9.28 15.02
N GLY A 184 16.19 10.38 14.96
CA GLY A 184 15.86 11.10 13.72
C GLY A 184 14.75 10.48 12.89
N VAL A 185 14.16 9.35 13.30
CA VAL A 185 13.08 8.69 12.53
C VAL A 185 11.85 9.57 12.45
N GLU A 186 11.36 10.11 13.56
CA GLU A 186 10.16 10.95 13.57
C GLU A 186 10.33 12.19 12.67
N ASP A 187 11.48 12.88 12.76
CA ASP A 187 11.78 14.04 11.93
C ASP A 187 11.88 13.67 10.44
N PHE A 188 12.46 12.51 10.14
CA PHE A 188 12.51 12.01 8.75
C PHE A 188 11.12 11.71 8.21
N LEU A 189 10.24 11.07 8.99
CA LEU A 189 8.86 10.81 8.61
C LEU A 189 8.06 12.11 8.41
N LYS A 190 8.28 13.14 9.24
CA LYS A 190 7.67 14.46 9.07
C LYS A 190 8.11 15.11 7.76
N ARG A 191 9.40 15.07 7.41
CA ARG A 191 9.90 15.56 6.12
C ARG A 191 9.32 14.80 4.93
N LEU A 192 9.15 13.47 5.06
CA LEU A 192 8.43 12.69 4.05
C LEU A 192 6.96 13.12 3.96
N GLY A 193 6.32 13.39 5.10
CA GLY A 193 4.96 13.93 5.17
C GLY A 193 4.82 15.27 4.47
N ASP A 194 5.76 16.20 4.70
CA ASP A 194 5.77 17.50 4.02
C ASP A 194 5.94 17.38 2.50
N LYS A 195 6.74 16.40 2.07
CA LYS A 195 6.96 16.15 0.65
C LYS A 195 5.77 15.49 -0.04
N TYR A 196 5.10 14.53 0.62
CA TYR A 196 4.17 13.61 -0.03
C TYR A 196 2.71 13.77 0.36
N ALA A 197 2.38 14.45 1.46
CA ALA A 197 0.98 14.61 1.87
C ALA A 197 0.15 15.40 0.84
N ASP A 198 0.75 16.41 0.22
CA ASP A 198 0.14 17.16 -0.88
C ASP A 198 1.12 17.26 -2.06
N PRO A 199 1.11 16.28 -2.98
CA PRO A 199 1.99 16.29 -4.14
C PRO A 199 1.51 17.24 -5.25
N SER A 200 0.58 18.17 -5.01
CA SER A 200 0.06 19.09 -6.03
C SER A 200 1.13 20.01 -6.61
N GLY A 201 2.17 20.33 -5.83
CA GLY A 201 3.34 21.08 -6.29
C GLY A 201 4.33 20.28 -7.17
N ILE A 202 4.19 18.96 -7.25
CA ILE A 202 5.06 18.09 -8.03
C ILE A 202 4.49 17.97 -9.45
N LYS A 203 5.27 18.39 -10.46
CA LYS A 203 4.81 18.36 -11.86
C LYS A 203 4.57 16.92 -12.34
N PRO A 204 3.42 16.63 -12.98
CA PRO A 204 3.17 15.32 -13.59
C PRO A 204 4.21 15.00 -14.66
N ARG A 205 4.75 13.78 -14.66
CA ARG A 205 5.70 13.32 -15.68
C ARG A 205 5.06 13.08 -17.03
N VAL A 206 3.74 12.93 -17.06
CA VAL A 206 2.96 12.57 -18.25
C VAL A 206 1.73 13.46 -18.36
N LYS A 207 1.58 14.13 -19.53
CA LYS A 207 0.27 14.64 -19.91
C LYS A 207 -0.72 13.47 -19.92
N PRO A 208 -1.91 13.62 -19.33
CA PRO A 208 -2.95 12.61 -19.47
C PRO A 208 -3.16 12.33 -20.97
N PRO A 209 -3.46 11.08 -21.35
CA PRO A 209 -3.78 10.79 -22.74
C PRO A 209 -4.94 11.71 -23.17
N VAL A 210 -4.73 12.45 -24.25
CA VAL A 210 -5.81 13.23 -24.88
C VAL A 210 -6.83 12.19 -25.34
N LEU A 211 -7.98 12.14 -24.67
CA LEU A 211 -9.12 11.41 -25.16
C LEU A 211 -9.48 12.06 -26.49
N LEU A 212 -9.11 11.41 -27.58
CA LEU A 212 -9.61 11.76 -28.89
C LEU A 212 -11.13 11.52 -28.84
N THR A 213 -11.89 12.58 -28.62
CA THR A 213 -13.32 12.55 -28.86
C THR A 213 -13.47 12.28 -30.34
N SER A 214 -13.90 11.07 -30.69
CA SER A 214 -14.35 10.75 -32.05
C SER A 214 -15.58 11.58 -32.33
N SER A 215 -15.39 12.73 -32.93
CA SER A 215 -16.47 13.39 -33.67
C SER A 215 -16.65 12.60 -34.95
N SER A 216 -17.64 11.73 -34.96
CA SER A 216 -18.18 11.16 -36.20
C SER A 216 -19.13 12.15 -36.82
N PRO A 217 -19.09 12.35 -38.16
CA PRO A 217 -20.02 13.16 -38.88
C PRO A 217 -21.40 12.50 -38.96
#